data_d1807192188eeaecac97ef15404661cf
#
_entry.id   d1807192188eeaecac97ef15404661cf
#
_cell.length_a   1.000
_cell.length_b   1.000
_cell.length_c   1.000
_cell.angle_alpha   90.00
_cell.angle_beta   90.00
_cell.angle_gamma   90.00
#
_symmetry.space_group_name_H-M   'P 1'
#
loop_
_entity.id
_entity.type
_entity.pdbx_description
1 polymer ?
#
loop_
_entity_poly.entity_id
_entity_poly.type
_entity_poly.pdbx_seq_one_letter_code
_entity_poly.pdbx_strand_id
1 'polypeptide(L)'
;YALGLIRIETVNMYGRYLCFALVAIGLDLIWGYTGILSLCQALFFTAGAYAMGMYMAHQYPSADNPEIPQSLYVVYPYGVGQSKGEEILPWFWAPFRSFPLTLLLAIAVPAGIAALIGFSGFKSRVRGVYFSILTQAITVAAYLFVSDNNMFLCGTNGLSQFKDFLGFDMGSTGFKM
;
A
#
# COMPACT_ATOMS: atom_id res chain seq x y z
N TYR A 1 14.01 24.39 4.03
CA TYR A 1 13.80 25.69 3.40
C TYR A 1 14.63 26.82 4.01
N ALA A 2 14.96 26.79 5.26
CA ALA A 2 15.64 27.90 5.94
C ALA A 2 17.05 28.22 5.41
N LEU A 3 17.64 27.38 4.58
CA LEU A 3 19.02 27.58 4.11
C LEU A 3 19.25 27.34 2.61
N GLY A 4 18.20 27.11 1.80
CA GLY A 4 18.37 26.91 0.34
C GLY A 4 19.30 25.76 -0.09
N LEU A 5 19.75 24.93 0.87
CA LEU A 5 20.78 23.92 0.66
C LEU A 5 20.22 22.51 0.40
N ILE A 6 18.93 22.29 0.65
CA ILE A 6 18.32 20.95 0.49
C ILE A 6 17.37 20.97 -0.69
N ARG A 7 17.71 20.24 -1.75
CA ARG A 7 16.84 20.02 -2.91
C ARG A 7 15.64 19.14 -2.48
N ILE A 8 14.45 19.39 -3.05
CA ILE A 8 13.24 18.60 -2.82
C ILE A 8 13.45 17.12 -3.14
N GLU A 9 14.23 16.84 -4.18
CA GLU A 9 14.64 15.47 -4.54
C GLU A 9 15.36 14.76 -3.39
N THR A 10 16.21 15.52 -2.66
CA THR A 10 16.95 15.01 -1.50
C THR A 10 16.01 14.70 -0.34
N VAL A 11 15.01 15.53 -0.09
CA VAL A 11 13.99 15.29 0.98
C VAL A 11 13.18 14.03 0.66
N ASN A 12 12.74 13.87 -0.58
CA ASN A 12 12.01 12.67 -1.01
C ASN A 12 12.87 11.41 -0.89
N MET A 13 14.15 11.51 -1.19
CA MET A 13 15.09 10.40 -1.05
C MET A 13 15.28 10.01 0.42
N TYR A 14 15.46 10.97 1.33
CA TYR A 14 15.53 10.69 2.77
C TYR A 14 14.23 10.11 3.31
N GLY A 15 13.06 10.57 2.85
CA GLY A 15 11.77 9.98 3.21
C GLY A 15 11.70 8.48 2.86
N ARG A 16 12.15 8.10 1.66
CA ARG A 16 12.22 6.68 1.27
C ARG A 16 13.17 5.88 2.16
N TYR A 17 14.35 6.42 2.45
CA TYR A 17 15.32 5.73 3.33
C TYR A 17 14.78 5.54 4.74
N LEU A 18 14.06 6.51 5.29
CA LEU A 18 13.41 6.37 6.59
C LEU A 18 12.34 5.27 6.58
N CYS A 19 11.54 5.17 5.52
CA CYS A 19 10.57 4.08 5.37
C CYS A 19 11.26 2.70 5.33
N PHE A 20 12.35 2.57 4.56
CA PHE A 20 13.11 1.32 4.52
C PHE A 20 13.82 1.01 5.83
N ALA A 21 14.28 2.04 6.55
CA ALA A 21 14.87 1.85 7.89
C ALA A 21 13.85 1.28 8.88
N LEU A 22 12.60 1.74 8.85
CA LEU A 22 11.52 1.17 9.68
C LEU A 22 11.27 -0.31 9.36
N VAL A 23 11.26 -0.68 8.07
CA VAL A 23 11.13 -2.08 7.64
C VAL A 23 12.31 -2.92 8.12
N ALA A 24 13.53 -2.38 8.02
CA ALA A 24 14.74 -3.06 8.47
C ALA A 24 14.73 -3.30 9.99
N ILE A 25 14.31 -2.30 10.79
CA ILE A 25 14.14 -2.45 12.23
C ILE A 25 13.13 -3.55 12.56
N GLY A 26 12.00 -3.59 11.84
CA GLY A 26 11.00 -4.65 12.02
C GLY A 26 11.55 -6.04 11.74
N LEU A 27 12.37 -6.18 10.69
CA LEU A 27 13.04 -7.44 10.35
C LEU A 27 14.06 -7.84 11.43
N ASP A 28 14.87 -6.89 11.90
CA ASP A 28 15.90 -7.11 12.92
C ASP A 28 15.28 -7.54 14.26
N LEU A 29 14.17 -6.92 14.65
CA LEU A 29 13.42 -7.31 15.84
C LEU A 29 12.94 -8.77 15.76
N ILE A 30 12.34 -9.17 14.63
CA ILE A 30 11.87 -10.55 14.49
C ILE A 30 13.05 -11.52 14.54
N TRP A 31 14.08 -11.26 13.76
CA TRP A 31 15.25 -12.13 13.71
C TRP A 31 15.99 -12.18 15.04
N GLY A 32 16.19 -11.02 15.69
CA GLY A 32 16.90 -10.92 16.97
C GLY A 32 16.20 -11.65 18.12
N TYR A 33 14.87 -11.55 18.22
CA TYR A 33 14.11 -12.18 19.30
C TYR A 33 13.76 -13.64 19.05
N THR A 34 13.40 -13.99 17.82
CA THR A 34 12.92 -15.34 17.50
C THR A 34 13.96 -16.24 16.85
N GLY A 35 15.05 -15.68 16.34
CA GLY A 35 16.03 -16.40 15.53
C GLY A 35 15.47 -16.90 14.18
N ILE A 36 14.28 -16.45 13.79
CA ILE A 36 13.59 -16.87 12.58
C ILE A 36 13.59 -15.71 11.58
N LEU A 37 14.16 -15.92 10.41
CA LEU A 37 14.14 -14.93 9.34
C LEU A 37 12.78 -14.94 8.62
N SER A 38 12.01 -13.86 8.76
CA SER A 38 10.75 -13.66 8.05
C SER A 38 10.98 -12.80 6.82
N LEU A 39 10.68 -13.32 5.63
CA LEU A 39 10.84 -12.62 4.35
C LEU A 39 9.55 -11.96 3.84
N CYS A 40 8.51 -11.89 4.67
CA CYS A 40 7.23 -11.28 4.30
C CYS A 40 7.07 -9.80 4.71
N GLN A 41 8.15 -9.12 5.09
CA GLN A 41 8.08 -7.70 5.50
C GLN A 41 7.53 -6.79 4.39
N ALA A 42 7.89 -7.08 3.14
CA ALA A 42 7.38 -6.35 1.98
C ALA A 42 5.85 -6.44 1.86
N LEU A 43 5.25 -7.60 2.21
CA LEU A 43 3.81 -7.80 2.21
C LEU A 43 3.10 -6.86 3.20
N PHE A 44 3.59 -6.78 4.43
CA PHE A 44 3.00 -5.92 5.46
C PHE A 44 3.13 -4.44 5.09
N PHE A 45 4.31 -4.06 4.61
CA PHE A 45 4.57 -2.69 4.15
C PHE A 45 3.64 -2.32 2.99
N THR A 46 3.50 -3.20 2.00
CA THR A 46 2.64 -2.98 0.84
C THR A 46 1.17 -2.89 1.24
N ALA A 47 0.69 -3.76 2.14
CA ALA A 47 -0.70 -3.73 2.60
C ALA A 47 -1.05 -2.40 3.28
N GLY A 48 -0.17 -1.87 4.13
CA GLY A 48 -0.35 -0.55 4.73
C GLY A 48 -0.28 0.60 3.71
N ALA A 49 0.66 0.52 2.77
CA ALA A 49 0.81 1.51 1.71
C ALA A 49 -0.41 1.55 0.77
N TYR A 50 -0.98 0.39 0.43
CA TYR A 50 -2.21 0.32 -0.39
C TYR A 50 -3.41 0.94 0.33
N ALA A 51 -3.58 0.69 1.62
CA ALA A 51 -4.65 1.30 2.41
C ALA A 51 -4.58 2.84 2.35
N MET A 52 -3.39 3.41 2.53
CA MET A 52 -3.19 4.85 2.42
C MET A 52 -3.33 5.35 0.97
N GLY A 53 -2.82 4.59 0.01
CA GLY A 53 -2.92 4.89 -1.41
C GLY A 53 -4.36 4.93 -1.91
N MET A 54 -5.24 4.03 -1.44
CA MET A 54 -6.67 4.05 -1.74
C MET A 54 -7.35 5.33 -1.22
N TYR A 55 -7.01 5.77 -0.01
CA TYR A 55 -7.51 7.05 0.52
C TYR A 55 -7.08 8.22 -0.37
N MET A 56 -5.79 8.29 -0.71
CA MET A 56 -5.28 9.36 -1.57
C MET A 56 -5.88 9.32 -2.97
N ALA A 57 -6.16 8.14 -3.51
CA ALA A 57 -6.84 7.98 -4.78
C ALA A 57 -8.28 8.52 -4.75
N HIS A 58 -9.00 8.35 -3.64
CA HIS A 58 -10.35 8.92 -3.47
C HIS A 58 -10.36 10.45 -3.42
N GLN A 59 -9.27 11.10 -3.02
CA GLN A 59 -9.17 12.56 -3.04
C GLN A 59 -9.06 13.13 -4.46
N TYR A 60 -8.81 12.26 -5.45
CA TYR A 60 -8.67 12.65 -6.84
C TYR A 60 -9.62 11.86 -7.75
N PRO A 61 -10.89 12.31 -7.85
CA PRO A 61 -11.90 11.67 -8.71
C PRO A 61 -11.58 11.88 -10.19
N SER A 62 -12.09 11.00 -11.04
CA SER A 62 -12.03 11.14 -12.49
C SER A 62 -12.87 12.34 -12.95
N ALA A 63 -12.44 12.98 -14.05
CA ALA A 63 -13.18 14.09 -14.65
C ALA A 63 -14.54 13.65 -15.24
N ASP A 64 -14.63 12.40 -15.70
CA ASP A 64 -15.85 11.85 -16.32
C ASP A 64 -16.81 11.27 -15.28
N ASN A 65 -16.29 10.77 -14.14
CA ASN A 65 -17.09 10.20 -13.08
C ASN A 65 -16.51 10.52 -11.69
N PRO A 66 -17.21 11.37 -10.91
CA PRO A 66 -16.72 11.82 -9.62
C PRO A 66 -16.70 10.72 -8.53
N GLU A 67 -17.30 9.56 -8.76
CA GLU A 67 -17.31 8.45 -7.80
C GLU A 67 -16.11 7.51 -7.97
N ILE A 68 -15.43 7.57 -9.13
CA ILE A 68 -14.32 6.69 -9.46
C ILE A 68 -12.99 7.44 -9.36
N PRO A 69 -12.02 6.92 -8.59
CA PRO A 69 -10.66 7.48 -8.55
C PRO A 69 -9.99 7.51 -9.92
N GLN A 70 -9.29 8.59 -10.25
CA GLN A 70 -8.59 8.75 -11.52
C GLN A 70 -7.57 7.64 -11.79
N SER A 71 -6.92 7.13 -10.75
CA SER A 71 -5.96 6.02 -10.87
C SER A 71 -6.61 4.73 -11.40
N LEU A 72 -7.84 4.43 -10.98
CA LEU A 72 -8.60 3.30 -11.52
C LEU A 72 -9.06 3.56 -12.95
N TYR A 73 -9.55 4.75 -13.24
CA TYR A 73 -10.03 5.10 -14.57
C TYR A 73 -8.93 5.01 -15.65
N VAL A 74 -7.70 5.39 -15.30
CA VAL A 74 -6.55 5.29 -16.22
C VAL A 74 -6.14 3.85 -16.49
N VAL A 75 -6.20 2.99 -15.47
CA VAL A 75 -5.81 1.57 -15.63
C VAL A 75 -6.92 0.73 -16.26
N TYR A 76 -8.18 1.07 -15.98
CA TYR A 76 -9.36 0.34 -16.45
C TYR A 76 -10.33 1.23 -17.23
N PRO A 77 -9.91 1.82 -18.36
CA PRO A 77 -10.76 2.78 -19.10
C PRO A 77 -12.07 2.17 -19.62
N TYR A 78 -12.13 0.84 -19.72
CA TYR A 78 -13.30 0.10 -20.22
C TYR A 78 -13.83 -0.95 -19.23
N GLY A 79 -13.26 -1.08 -18.03
CA GLY A 79 -13.48 -2.21 -17.14
C GLY A 79 -13.99 -1.92 -15.74
N VAL A 80 -13.82 -0.71 -15.23
CA VAL A 80 -14.41 -0.34 -13.94
C VAL A 80 -15.84 0.11 -14.16
N GLY A 81 -16.78 -0.80 -13.93
CA GLY A 81 -18.20 -0.49 -13.99
C GLY A 81 -18.86 -0.53 -15.35
N GLN A 82 -18.20 -0.95 -16.41
CA GLN A 82 -18.84 -1.09 -17.74
C GLN A 82 -19.58 -2.41 -17.96
N SER A 83 -20.20 -2.95 -16.92
CA SER A 83 -21.26 -3.94 -17.10
C SER A 83 -22.62 -3.23 -17.09
N LYS A 84 -23.10 -2.82 -18.26
CA LYS A 84 -24.46 -2.32 -18.47
C LYS A 84 -24.87 -1.01 -17.76
N GLY A 85 -23.99 0.00 -17.73
CA GLY A 85 -24.37 1.36 -17.29
C GLY A 85 -24.35 1.59 -15.78
N GLU A 86 -23.86 0.66 -14.99
CA GLU A 86 -23.62 0.86 -13.57
C GLU A 86 -22.11 0.86 -13.29
N GLU A 87 -21.57 2.03 -13.12
CA GLU A 87 -20.17 2.26 -12.72
C GLU A 87 -20.05 2.03 -11.20
N ILE A 88 -19.83 0.78 -10.80
CA ILE A 88 -19.77 0.43 -9.38
C ILE A 88 -18.33 0.26 -8.93
N LEU A 89 -17.90 1.14 -8.04
CA LEU A 89 -16.65 0.99 -7.32
C LEU A 89 -16.72 -0.29 -6.45
N PRO A 90 -15.68 -1.16 -6.44
CA PRO A 90 -15.70 -2.34 -5.60
C PRO A 90 -15.96 -2.00 -4.13
N TRP A 91 -16.79 -2.79 -3.47
CA TRP A 91 -17.24 -2.55 -2.09
C TRP A 91 -16.11 -2.36 -1.07
N PHE A 92 -14.95 -2.99 -1.31
CA PHE A 92 -13.78 -2.88 -0.43
C PHE A 92 -13.06 -1.53 -0.51
N TRP A 93 -13.39 -0.66 -1.50
CA TRP A 93 -12.89 0.70 -1.58
C TRP A 93 -13.66 1.67 -0.68
N ALA A 94 -14.94 1.37 -0.36
CA ALA A 94 -15.80 2.25 0.41
C ALA A 94 -15.23 2.68 1.79
N PRO A 95 -14.57 1.81 2.57
CA PRO A 95 -14.02 2.19 3.88
C PRO A 95 -12.93 3.25 3.80
N PHE A 96 -12.22 3.37 2.66
CA PHE A 96 -11.11 4.29 2.48
C PHE A 96 -11.50 5.71 2.11
N ARG A 97 -12.78 6.07 2.18
CA ARG A 97 -13.27 7.45 2.01
C ARG A 97 -12.94 8.34 3.21
N SER A 98 -12.86 7.81 4.42
CA SER A 98 -12.61 8.57 5.64
C SER A 98 -11.18 8.38 6.13
N PHE A 99 -10.48 9.49 6.41
CA PHE A 99 -9.09 9.45 6.89
C PHE A 99 -8.90 8.65 8.19
N PRO A 100 -9.73 8.83 9.26
CA PRO A 100 -9.51 8.10 10.51
C PRO A 100 -9.72 6.60 10.34
N LEU A 101 -10.68 6.18 9.52
CA LEU A 101 -10.92 4.77 9.23
C LEU A 101 -9.79 4.17 8.39
N THR A 102 -9.29 4.93 7.42
CA THR A 102 -8.14 4.53 6.61
C THR A 102 -6.90 4.32 7.48
N LEU A 103 -6.63 5.23 8.40
CA LEU A 103 -5.49 5.11 9.31
C LEU A 103 -5.59 3.86 10.20
N LEU A 104 -6.80 3.56 10.70
CA LEU A 104 -7.07 2.35 11.45
C LEU A 104 -6.85 1.10 10.58
N LEU A 105 -7.37 1.09 9.36
CA LEU A 105 -7.22 -0.03 8.43
C LEU A 105 -5.78 -0.20 7.94
N ALA A 106 -5.03 0.88 7.76
CA ALA A 106 -3.61 0.82 7.40
C ALA A 106 -2.75 0.09 8.45
N ILE A 107 -3.21 0.06 9.70
CA ILE A 107 -2.58 -0.71 10.78
C ILE A 107 -3.25 -2.08 10.94
N ALA A 108 -4.57 -2.14 10.92
CA ALA A 108 -5.34 -3.36 11.20
C ALA A 108 -5.16 -4.44 10.11
N VAL A 109 -5.07 -4.05 8.84
CA VAL A 109 -4.93 -5.01 7.73
C VAL A 109 -3.57 -5.71 7.78
N PRO A 110 -2.41 -5.01 7.83
CA PRO A 110 -1.12 -5.68 7.99
C PRO A 110 -1.02 -6.49 9.28
N ALA A 111 -1.57 -5.99 10.40
CA ALA A 111 -1.58 -6.70 11.67
C ALA A 111 -2.41 -8.00 11.59
N GLY A 112 -3.56 -7.97 10.94
CA GLY A 112 -4.40 -9.14 10.70
C GLY A 112 -3.68 -10.20 9.83
N ILE A 113 -3.04 -9.76 8.74
CA ILE A 113 -2.23 -10.64 7.88
C ILE A 113 -1.06 -11.24 8.68
N ALA A 114 -0.36 -10.43 9.47
CA ALA A 114 0.73 -10.89 10.33
C ALA A 114 0.26 -11.91 11.36
N ALA A 115 -0.89 -11.68 11.99
CA ALA A 115 -1.48 -12.62 12.94
C ALA A 115 -1.84 -13.95 12.28
N LEU A 116 -2.41 -13.94 11.08
CA LEU A 116 -2.75 -15.16 10.32
C LEU A 116 -1.51 -15.96 9.96
N ILE A 117 -0.48 -15.32 9.42
CA ILE A 117 0.79 -15.95 9.05
C ILE A 117 1.50 -16.49 10.29
N GLY A 118 1.59 -15.66 11.35
CA GLY A 118 2.22 -16.05 12.61
C GLY A 118 1.51 -17.22 13.27
N PHE A 119 0.18 -17.15 13.41
CA PHE A 119 -0.60 -18.23 13.99
C PHE A 119 -0.45 -19.54 13.21
N SER A 120 -0.53 -19.49 11.89
CA SER A 120 -0.36 -20.67 11.03
C SER A 120 1.05 -21.25 11.14
N GLY A 121 2.09 -20.42 11.13
CA GLY A 121 3.48 -20.85 11.24
C GLY A 121 3.81 -21.48 12.60
N PHE A 122 3.40 -20.82 13.69
CA PHE A 122 3.66 -21.34 15.04
C PHE A 122 2.85 -22.58 15.37
N LYS A 123 1.58 -22.65 14.95
CA LYS A 123 0.72 -23.82 15.15
C LYS A 123 1.26 -25.05 14.41
N SER A 124 1.79 -24.86 13.20
CA SER A 124 2.36 -25.94 12.39
C SER A 124 3.77 -26.33 12.83
N ARG A 125 4.32 -25.72 13.89
CA ARG A 125 5.70 -25.95 14.40
C ARG A 125 6.80 -25.83 13.31
N VAL A 126 6.53 -25.08 12.25
CA VAL A 126 7.51 -24.80 11.21
C VAL A 126 8.60 -23.90 11.80
N ARG A 127 9.87 -24.31 11.70
CA ARG A 127 10.99 -23.60 12.28
C ARG A 127 12.13 -23.40 11.29
N GLY A 128 12.95 -22.38 11.55
CA GLY A 128 14.18 -22.13 10.80
C GLY A 128 13.92 -21.82 9.32
N VAL A 129 14.70 -22.47 8.45
CA VAL A 129 14.72 -22.21 7.02
C VAL A 129 13.36 -22.47 6.34
N TYR A 130 12.60 -23.46 6.82
CA TYR A 130 11.28 -23.76 6.25
C TYR A 130 10.29 -22.61 6.43
N PHE A 131 10.36 -21.90 7.56
CA PHE A 131 9.54 -20.73 7.79
C PHE A 131 9.92 -19.58 6.83
N SER A 132 11.22 -19.39 6.58
CA SER A 132 11.69 -18.38 5.63
C SER A 132 11.21 -18.66 4.21
N ILE A 133 11.25 -19.91 3.76
CA ILE A 133 10.74 -20.32 2.44
C ILE A 133 9.22 -20.10 2.36
N LEU A 134 8.48 -20.47 3.41
CA LEU A 134 7.03 -20.27 3.47
C LEU A 134 6.66 -18.80 3.37
N THR A 135 7.32 -17.94 4.15
CA THR A 135 7.05 -16.49 4.12
C THR A 135 7.41 -15.85 2.78
N GLN A 136 8.46 -16.34 2.12
CA GLN A 136 8.81 -15.91 0.76
C GLN A 136 7.73 -16.34 -0.25
N ALA A 137 7.26 -17.58 -0.18
CA ALA A 137 6.20 -18.06 -1.06
C ALA A 137 4.89 -17.25 -0.90
N ILE A 138 4.51 -16.93 0.34
CA ILE A 138 3.36 -16.07 0.64
C ILE A 138 3.54 -14.67 0.04
N THR A 139 4.74 -14.10 0.13
CA THR A 139 5.03 -12.78 -0.45
C THR A 139 4.89 -12.78 -1.97
N VAL A 140 5.39 -13.82 -2.64
CA VAL A 140 5.25 -13.96 -4.10
C VAL A 140 3.78 -14.16 -4.49
N ALA A 141 3.04 -14.99 -3.76
CA ALA A 141 1.62 -15.19 -4.01
C ALA A 141 0.82 -13.89 -3.84
N ALA A 142 1.12 -13.10 -2.80
CA ALA A 142 0.50 -11.80 -2.59
C ALA A 142 0.86 -10.79 -3.69
N TYR A 143 2.11 -10.79 -4.16
CA TYR A 143 2.52 -9.96 -5.29
C TYR A 143 1.72 -10.30 -6.55
N LEU A 144 1.57 -11.59 -6.88
CA LEU A 144 0.79 -12.03 -8.04
C LEU A 144 -0.69 -11.63 -7.89
N PHE A 145 -1.25 -11.77 -6.68
CA PHE A 145 -2.62 -11.38 -6.40
C PHE A 145 -2.84 -9.87 -6.61
N VAL A 146 -1.94 -9.02 -6.10
CA VAL A 146 -2.05 -7.56 -6.25
C VAL A 146 -1.78 -7.12 -7.69
N SER A 147 -0.92 -7.85 -8.41
CA SER A 147 -0.59 -7.56 -9.81
C SER A 147 -1.67 -8.00 -10.80
N ASP A 148 -2.66 -8.79 -10.35
CA ASP A 148 -3.77 -9.18 -11.21
C ASP A 148 -4.72 -8.00 -11.44
N ASN A 149 -4.94 -7.69 -12.71
CA ASN A 149 -5.84 -6.61 -13.12
C ASN A 149 -7.31 -6.84 -12.72
N ASN A 150 -7.72 -8.09 -12.52
CA ASN A 150 -9.10 -8.42 -12.12
C ASN A 150 -9.43 -8.01 -10.67
N MET A 151 -8.42 -7.69 -9.88
CA MET A 151 -8.59 -7.33 -8.45
C MET A 151 -8.89 -5.85 -8.21
N PHE A 152 -8.94 -5.03 -9.25
CA PHE A 152 -9.18 -3.57 -9.16
C PHE A 152 -8.21 -2.84 -8.19
N LEU A 153 -6.96 -3.31 -8.15
CA LEU A 153 -5.87 -2.75 -7.36
C LEU A 153 -4.83 -2.03 -8.24
N CYS A 154 -5.20 -1.69 -9.48
CA CYS A 154 -4.35 -1.08 -10.50
C CYS A 154 -3.18 -1.96 -10.97
N GLY A 155 -3.16 -3.26 -10.64
CA GLY A 155 -2.24 -4.26 -11.15
C GLY A 155 -0.77 -3.84 -11.07
N THR A 156 -0.01 -4.09 -12.13
CA THR A 156 1.43 -3.75 -12.22
C THR A 156 1.70 -2.25 -12.25
N ASN A 157 0.72 -1.42 -12.64
CA ASN A 157 0.88 0.04 -12.67
C ASN A 157 0.80 0.65 -11.26
N GLY A 158 0.15 -0.03 -10.33
CA GLY A 158 -0.08 0.45 -8.98
C GLY A 158 -0.99 1.68 -8.93
N LEU A 159 -1.26 2.15 -7.73
CA LEU A 159 -1.98 3.39 -7.49
C LEU A 159 -1.09 4.59 -7.84
N SER A 160 -1.58 5.46 -8.70
CA SER A 160 -0.84 6.62 -9.23
C SER A 160 -1.73 7.86 -9.28
N GLN A 161 -1.15 8.98 -9.75
CA GLN A 161 -1.87 10.25 -9.94
C GLN A 161 -2.37 10.91 -8.64
N PHE A 162 -1.58 10.80 -7.57
CA PHE A 162 -1.84 11.54 -6.35
C PHE A 162 -1.48 13.02 -6.54
N LYS A 163 -2.45 13.92 -6.39
CA LYS A 163 -2.21 15.37 -6.45
C LYS A 163 -2.34 16.03 -5.09
N ASP A 164 -3.33 15.62 -4.31
CA ASP A 164 -3.66 16.25 -3.04
C ASP A 164 -3.49 15.29 -1.86
N PHE A 165 -2.96 15.80 -0.77
CA PHE A 165 -2.93 15.12 0.52
C PHE A 165 -3.46 16.05 1.61
N LEU A 166 -4.58 15.67 2.23
CA LEU A 166 -5.27 16.46 3.27
C LEU A 166 -5.54 17.93 2.86
N GLY A 167 -5.82 18.17 1.58
CA GLY A 167 -6.05 19.53 1.05
C GLY A 167 -4.77 20.28 0.67
N PHE A 168 -3.60 19.65 0.78
CA PHE A 168 -2.35 20.20 0.29
C PHE A 168 -2.03 19.65 -1.09
N ASP A 169 -1.99 20.51 -2.11
CA ASP A 169 -1.59 20.14 -3.47
C ASP A 169 -0.09 19.83 -3.50
N MET A 170 0.24 18.54 -3.65
CA MET A 170 1.63 18.07 -3.77
C MET A 170 2.27 18.44 -5.10
N GLY A 171 1.49 18.86 -6.08
CA GLY A 171 1.94 19.29 -7.40
C GLY A 171 2.22 20.80 -7.49
N SER A 172 1.74 21.60 -6.54
CA SER A 172 1.89 23.05 -6.60
C SER A 172 3.31 23.50 -6.33
N THR A 173 3.70 24.55 -7.06
CA THR A 173 5.03 25.18 -6.89
C THR A 173 5.18 25.80 -5.48
N GLY A 174 4.08 26.13 -4.82
CA GLY A 174 4.05 26.66 -3.44
C GLY A 174 4.45 25.62 -2.38
N PHE A 175 4.20 24.34 -2.60
CA PHE A 175 4.72 23.27 -1.75
C PHE A 175 6.17 22.91 -2.10
N LYS A 176 6.64 23.35 -3.26
CA LYS A 176 8.01 23.19 -3.73
C LYS A 176 8.92 24.38 -3.33
N MET A 177 8.38 25.44 -2.81
CA MET A 177 9.06 26.53 -2.15
C MET A 177 9.04 26.33 -0.64
#